data_17c7e201c4ad4f3a2024017731dd9eef
#
_entry.id   17c7e201c4ad4f3a2024017731dd9eef
#
_cell.length_a   1.000
_cell.length_b   1.000
_cell.length_c   1.000
_cell.angle_alpha   90.00
_cell.angle_beta   90.00
_cell.angle_gamma   90.00
#
_symmetry.space_group_name_H-M   'P 1'
#
loop_
_entity.id
_entity.type
_entity.pdbx_description
1 polymer ?
#
loop_
_entity_poly.entity_id
_entity_poly.type
_entity_poly.pdbx_seq_one_letter_code
_entity_poly.pdbx_strand_id
1 'polypeptide(L)'
;MSTFRDDTGSHGASSNLTGHAVLDDHHMKVGTISDVVYDDAGTPRWAVVNPGPLRSEKFVPVEGAYMTESGELVIPYGKEQVKHAPKAPRDHILDSRTEIVLEDHYEVRHSN
;
A
#
# COMPACT_ATOMS: atom_id res chain seq x y z
N MET A 1 3.72 -5.74 31.23
CA MET A 1 3.47 -5.57 30.71
C MET A 1 3.43 -5.27 30.09
N SER A 2 3.42 -5.27 30.02
CA SER A 2 3.08 -5.03 29.19
C SER A 2 3.09 -4.68 28.59
N THR A 3 3.10 -4.72 28.65
CA THR A 3 2.90 -4.33 27.90
C THR A 3 2.97 -3.87 27.49
N PHE A 4 2.96 -3.79 27.48
CA PHE A 4 2.70 -3.24 26.75
C PHE A 4 2.85 -2.92 26.27
N ARG A 5 2.82 -3.12 26.40
CA ARG A 5 2.74 -2.74 25.59
C ARG A 5 2.60 -2.19 25.00
N ASP A 6 2.65 -1.96 25.06
CA ASP A 6 2.30 -1.44 24.27
C ASP A 6 2.30 -0.94 23.76
N ASP A 7 2.41 -0.99 23.83
CA ASP A 7 2.20 -0.52 23.10
C ASP A 7 2.08 -0.06 22.65
N THR A 8 2.08 -0.12 22.70
CA THR A 8 1.79 0.34 22.04
C THR A 8 1.52 0.89 21.55
N GLY A 9 1.18 0.96 21.50
CA GLY A 9 0.71 1.40 20.71
C GLY A 9 0.55 1.98 20.25
N SER A 10 0.22 2.03 20.04
CA SER A 10 -0.03 2.61 19.43
C SER A 10 0.42 3.18 18.80
N HIS A 11 0.65 3.12 18.47
CA HIS A 11 1.15 3.63 17.77
C HIS A 11 1.21 3.60 16.77
N GLY A 12 1.32 4.02 16.91
CA GLY A 12 1.41 4.09 15.48
C GLY A 12 1.06 2.82 14.79
N ALA A 13 -0.15 2.44 14.98
CA ALA A 13 -0.64 1.24 14.32
C ALA A 13 -0.43 1.31 12.81
N SER A 14 -0.45 2.52 12.23
CA SER A 14 -0.33 2.67 10.81
C SER A 14 1.01 2.19 10.26
N SER A 15 2.06 2.26 11.08
CA SER A 15 3.37 1.82 10.63
C SER A 15 3.45 0.32 10.46
N ASN A 16 2.44 -0.40 10.91
CA ASN A 16 2.45 -1.85 10.86
C ASN A 16 2.22 -2.42 9.47
N LEU A 17 1.87 -1.60 8.49
CA LEU A 17 1.69 -2.10 7.13
C LEU A 17 3.01 -2.49 6.47
N THR A 18 4.10 -1.82 6.84
CA THR A 18 5.39 -2.09 6.23
C THR A 18 5.84 -3.50 6.55
N GLY A 19 6.33 -4.20 5.55
CA GLY A 19 6.82 -5.56 5.70
C GLY A 19 5.79 -6.64 5.42
N HIS A 20 4.52 -6.27 5.32
CA HIS A 20 3.48 -7.26 5.06
C HIS A 20 3.42 -7.60 3.58
N ALA A 21 3.09 -8.84 3.28
CA ALA A 21 2.89 -9.27 1.91
C ALA A 21 1.60 -8.67 1.36
N VAL A 22 1.59 -8.40 0.06
CA VAL A 22 0.42 -7.91 -0.65
C VAL A 22 -0.05 -8.99 -1.62
N LEU A 23 -1.33 -9.31 -1.56
CA LEU A 23 -1.97 -10.26 -2.45
C LEU A 23 -2.96 -9.53 -3.33
N ASP A 24 -3.11 -10.00 -4.56
CA ASP A 24 -4.08 -9.41 -5.47
C ASP A 24 -5.49 -9.96 -5.19
N ASP A 25 -6.45 -9.61 -6.04
CA ASP A 25 -7.84 -10.02 -5.85
C ASP A 25 -8.06 -11.51 -6.07
N HIS A 26 -7.03 -12.23 -6.55
CA HIS A 26 -7.05 -13.69 -6.66
C HIS A 26 -6.14 -14.34 -5.62
N HIS A 27 -5.69 -13.55 -4.64
CA HIS A 27 -4.81 -14.00 -3.57
C HIS A 27 -3.44 -14.46 -4.07
N MET A 28 -3.02 -13.93 -5.21
CA MET A 28 -1.67 -14.17 -5.72
C MET A 28 -0.75 -13.09 -5.18
N LYS A 29 0.47 -13.46 -4.80
CA LYS A 29 1.39 -12.50 -4.20
C LYS A 29 1.85 -11.47 -5.23
N VAL A 30 1.71 -10.21 -4.89
CA VAL A 30 2.16 -9.09 -5.71
C VAL A 30 3.53 -8.61 -5.26
N GLY A 31 3.76 -8.57 -3.96
CA GLY A 31 5.02 -8.09 -3.42
C GLY A 31 4.91 -7.86 -1.92
N THR A 32 5.76 -7.00 -1.43
CA THR A 32 5.84 -6.67 0.00
C THR A 32 5.77 -5.16 0.16
N ILE A 33 5.08 -4.69 1.19
CA ILE A 33 4.97 -3.25 1.44
C ILE A 33 6.29 -2.73 1.96
N SER A 34 6.88 -1.77 1.25
CA SER A 34 8.14 -1.17 1.66
C SER A 34 7.94 0.21 2.30
N ASP A 35 6.80 0.85 2.05
CA ASP A 35 6.52 2.17 2.62
C ASP A 35 5.04 2.45 2.50
N VAL A 36 4.57 3.48 3.20
CA VAL A 36 3.17 3.89 3.17
C VAL A 36 3.13 5.41 3.02
N VAL A 37 2.26 5.86 2.13
CA VAL A 37 2.02 7.29 1.92
C VAL A 37 0.70 7.64 2.60
N TYR A 38 0.73 8.67 3.44
CA TYR A 38 -0.42 9.08 4.25
C TYR A 38 -1.02 10.36 3.69
N ASP A 39 -2.31 10.54 3.94
CA ASP A 39 -2.96 11.79 3.58
C ASP A 39 -2.74 12.80 4.71
N ASP A 40 -3.33 14.00 4.56
CA ASP A 40 -3.14 15.08 5.52
C ASP A 40 -3.68 14.75 6.90
N ALA A 41 -4.62 13.82 6.97
CA ALA A 41 -5.19 13.40 8.25
C ALA A 41 -4.39 12.28 8.90
N GLY A 42 -3.31 11.83 8.25
CA GLY A 42 -2.50 10.75 8.78
C GLY A 42 -3.05 9.37 8.48
N THR A 43 -4.00 9.27 7.57
CA THR A 43 -4.58 8.00 7.17
C THR A 43 -3.79 7.41 6.00
N PRO A 44 -3.48 6.11 6.02
CA PRO A 44 -2.78 5.50 4.89
C PRO A 44 -3.60 5.62 3.62
N ARG A 45 -2.96 6.07 2.56
CA ARG A 45 -3.62 6.29 1.30
C ARG A 45 -3.04 5.40 0.20
N TRP A 46 -1.73 5.28 0.17
CA TRP A 46 -1.05 4.46 -0.82
C TRP A 46 -0.04 3.59 -0.11
N ALA A 47 0.12 2.37 -0.58
CA ALA A 47 1.21 1.51 -0.16
C ALA A 47 2.23 1.47 -1.29
N VAL A 48 3.52 1.51 -0.93
CA VAL A 48 4.57 1.28 -1.90
C VAL A 48 4.89 -0.19 -1.84
N VAL A 49 4.70 -0.88 -2.97
CA VAL A 49 4.86 -2.32 -3.03
C VAL A 49 6.13 -2.65 -3.79
N ASN A 50 6.98 -3.44 -3.15
CA ASN A 50 8.20 -3.96 -3.76
C ASN A 50 7.90 -5.35 -4.31
N PRO A 51 7.87 -5.51 -5.65
CA PRO A 51 7.49 -6.80 -6.23
C PRO A 51 8.64 -7.81 -6.29
N GLY A 52 9.85 -7.39 -5.88
CA GLY A 52 11.00 -8.28 -5.86
C GLY A 52 12.20 -7.65 -6.53
N PRO A 53 13.33 -8.33 -6.49
CA PRO A 53 14.56 -7.78 -7.06
C PRO A 53 14.41 -7.55 -8.56
N LEU A 54 15.08 -6.53 -9.05
CA LEU A 54 15.12 -6.18 -10.46
C LEU A 54 13.80 -5.66 -11.00
N ARG A 55 12.86 -5.33 -10.11
CA ARG A 55 11.57 -4.77 -10.52
C ARG A 55 11.35 -3.45 -9.81
N SER A 56 10.63 -2.56 -10.47
CA SER A 56 10.33 -1.25 -9.91
C SER A 56 9.24 -1.35 -8.86
N GLU A 57 9.39 -0.56 -7.81
CA GLU A 57 8.32 -0.43 -6.82
C GLU A 57 7.14 0.31 -7.42
N LYS A 58 5.96 0.03 -6.91
CA LYS A 58 4.72 0.61 -7.41
C LYS A 58 3.90 1.14 -6.25
N PHE A 59 3.15 2.21 -6.51
CA PHE A 59 2.14 2.68 -5.56
C PHE A 59 0.86 1.89 -5.78
N VAL A 60 0.23 1.46 -4.70
CA VAL A 60 -1.05 0.76 -4.77
C VAL A 60 -2.00 1.42 -3.78
N PRO A 61 -3.25 1.75 -4.19
CA PRO A 61 -4.19 2.35 -3.24
C PRO A 61 -4.55 1.36 -2.15
N VAL A 62 -4.67 1.86 -0.93
CA VAL A 62 -5.09 0.98 0.16
C VAL A 62 -6.61 0.94 0.30
N GLU A 63 -7.32 1.79 -0.42
CA GLU A 63 -8.78 1.81 -0.35
C GLU A 63 -9.33 0.49 -0.85
N GLY A 64 -10.24 -0.10 -0.08
CA GLY A 64 -10.82 -1.39 -0.43
C GLY A 64 -9.96 -2.58 -0.08
N ALA A 65 -8.76 -2.35 0.44
CA ALA A 65 -7.89 -3.45 0.86
C ALA A 65 -8.27 -3.92 2.26
N TYR A 66 -7.95 -5.17 2.55
CA TYR A 66 -8.18 -5.70 3.89
C TYR A 66 -7.02 -6.62 4.28
N MET A 67 -6.81 -6.73 5.59
CA MET A 67 -5.74 -7.55 6.13
C MET A 67 -6.31 -8.93 6.49
N THR A 68 -5.61 -9.98 6.08
CA THR A 68 -6.01 -11.34 6.45
C THR A 68 -5.51 -11.66 7.86
N GLU A 69 -5.99 -12.75 8.41
CA GLU A 69 -5.52 -13.22 9.71
C GLU A 69 -4.04 -13.58 9.69
N SER A 70 -3.55 -13.97 8.53
CA SER A 70 -2.14 -14.31 8.38
C SER A 70 -1.23 -13.09 8.20
N GLY A 71 -1.81 -11.89 8.17
CA GLY A 71 -1.02 -10.67 8.05
C GLY A 71 -0.69 -10.28 6.64
N GLU A 72 -1.52 -10.67 5.69
CA GLU A 72 -1.35 -10.29 4.28
C GLU A 72 -2.38 -9.26 3.91
N LEU A 73 -1.99 -8.25 3.15
CA LEU A 73 -2.91 -7.23 2.68
C LEU A 73 -3.46 -7.64 1.33
N VAL A 74 -4.77 -7.84 1.24
CA VAL A 74 -5.42 -8.21 -0.01
C VAL A 74 -5.99 -6.95 -0.64
N ILE A 75 -5.60 -6.68 -1.88
CA ILE A 75 -6.06 -5.49 -2.60
C ILE A 75 -7.09 -5.89 -3.65
N PRO A 76 -8.01 -4.99 -4.00
CA PRO A 76 -9.06 -5.31 -4.98
C PRO A 76 -8.60 -5.11 -6.42
N TYR A 77 -7.30 -5.18 -6.67
CA TYR A 77 -6.73 -4.98 -8.00
C TYR A 77 -5.96 -6.22 -8.40
N GLY A 78 -5.93 -6.49 -9.71
CA GLY A 78 -5.18 -7.62 -10.21
C GLY A 78 -3.69 -7.35 -10.26
N LYS A 79 -2.91 -8.40 -10.19
CA LYS A 79 -1.47 -8.31 -10.23
C LYS A 79 -0.98 -7.59 -11.50
N GLU A 80 -1.63 -7.85 -12.62
CA GLU A 80 -1.26 -7.20 -13.88
C GLU A 80 -1.53 -5.71 -13.84
N GLN A 81 -2.60 -5.30 -13.19
CA GLN A 81 -2.89 -3.89 -13.07
C GLN A 81 -1.81 -3.16 -12.28
N VAL A 82 -1.34 -3.77 -11.20
CA VAL A 82 -0.25 -3.22 -10.42
C VAL A 82 1.03 -3.17 -11.25
N LYS A 83 1.29 -4.24 -12.00
CA LYS A 83 2.49 -4.34 -12.81
C LYS A 83 2.58 -3.22 -13.84
N HIS A 84 1.46 -2.77 -14.36
CA HIS A 84 1.43 -1.75 -15.40
C HIS A 84 1.28 -0.33 -14.85
N ALA A 85 1.27 -0.17 -13.54
CA ALA A 85 1.20 1.15 -12.94
C ALA A 85 2.53 1.89 -13.13
N PRO A 86 2.51 3.23 -13.08
CA PRO A 86 3.77 3.98 -13.11
C PRO A 86 4.68 3.59 -11.97
N LYS A 87 5.99 3.67 -12.22
CA LYS A 87 6.98 3.35 -11.20
C LYS A 87 6.92 4.36 -10.06
N ALA A 88 7.14 3.87 -8.84
CA ALA A 88 7.33 4.77 -7.71
C ALA A 88 8.75 5.32 -7.74
N PRO A 89 8.94 6.61 -7.45
CA PRO A 89 10.29 7.14 -7.34
C PRO A 89 11.00 6.57 -6.10
N ARG A 90 12.31 6.65 -6.10
CA ARG A 90 13.10 6.07 -5.01
C ARG A 90 12.79 6.69 -3.66
N ASP A 91 12.45 7.98 -3.63
CA ASP A 91 12.16 8.66 -2.37
C ASP A 91 10.72 8.42 -1.92
N HIS A 92 9.92 7.72 -2.72
CA HIS A 92 8.54 7.39 -2.42
C HIS A 92 7.65 8.61 -2.24
N ILE A 93 8.08 9.74 -2.75
CA ILE A 93 7.27 10.96 -2.69
C ILE A 93 6.28 10.95 -3.85
N LEU A 94 5.03 11.16 -3.51
CA LEU A 94 3.95 11.14 -4.48
C LEU A 94 3.43 12.56 -4.67
N ASP A 95 3.73 13.17 -5.82
CA ASP A 95 3.24 14.50 -6.10
C ASP A 95 1.81 14.43 -6.64
N SER A 96 1.16 15.60 -6.69
CA SER A 96 -0.25 15.68 -7.06
C SER A 96 -0.51 15.16 -8.47
N ARG A 97 0.41 15.45 -9.39
CA ARG A 97 0.22 15.04 -10.79
C ARG A 97 0.28 13.52 -10.91
N THR A 98 1.27 12.92 -10.26
CA THR A 98 1.40 11.47 -10.31
C THR A 98 0.23 10.81 -9.61
N GLU A 99 -0.25 11.41 -8.52
CA GLU A 99 -1.40 10.84 -7.82
C GLU A 99 -2.63 10.79 -8.71
N ILE A 100 -2.86 11.84 -9.50
CA ILE A 100 -3.98 11.86 -10.43
C ILE A 100 -3.85 10.73 -11.46
N VAL A 101 -2.65 10.54 -11.99
CA VAL A 101 -2.41 9.47 -12.96
C VAL A 101 -2.68 8.10 -12.33
N LEU A 102 -2.23 7.91 -11.10
CA LEU A 102 -2.44 6.65 -10.40
C LEU A 102 -3.91 6.41 -10.09
N GLU A 103 -4.63 7.45 -9.66
CA GLU A 103 -6.05 7.31 -9.38
C GLU A 103 -6.80 6.89 -10.63
N ASP A 104 -6.43 7.46 -11.76
CA ASP A 104 -7.04 7.08 -13.03
C ASP A 104 -6.68 5.64 -13.40
N HIS A 105 -5.43 5.26 -13.21
CA HIS A 105 -4.98 3.91 -13.54
C HIS A 105 -5.73 2.84 -12.74
N TYR A 106 -5.93 3.09 -11.44
CA TYR A 106 -6.61 2.14 -10.57
C TYR A 106 -8.11 2.41 -10.50
N GLU A 107 -8.57 3.46 -11.15
CA GLU A 107 -9.99 3.82 -11.15
C GLU A 107 -10.51 4.08 -9.74
N VAL A 108 -9.66 4.69 -8.93
CA VAL A 108 -10.03 5.06 -7.58
C VAL A 108 -10.98 6.25 -7.66
N ARG A 109 -12.12 6.14 -6.99
CA ARG A 109 -13.08 7.22 -6.99
C ARG A 109 -12.95 8.02 -5.71
N HIS A 110 -12.91 9.32 -5.89
CA HIS A 110 -12.96 10.18 -4.74
C HIS A 110 -14.38 10.23 -4.23
N SER A 111 -14.53 10.07 -2.95
CA SER A 111 -15.82 10.28 -2.33
C SER A 111 -15.99 11.77 -2.13
N ASN A 112 -16.78 12.37 -2.87
CA ASN A 112 -16.93 13.82 -2.73
C ASN A 112 -18.23 14.16 -2.07
#